data_e4f0cdc97da115ba380fd2e80a538616
#
_entry.id   e4f0cdc97da115ba380fd2e80a538616
#
_cell.length_a   1.000
_cell.length_b   1.000
_cell.length_c   1.000
_cell.angle_alpha   90.00
_cell.angle_beta   90.00
_cell.angle_gamma   90.00
#
_symmetry.space_group_name_H-M   'P 1'
#
loop_
_entity.id
_entity.type
_entity.pdbx_description
1 polymer ?
#
loop_
_entity_poly.entity_id
_entity_poly.type
_entity_poly.pdbx_seq_one_letter_code
_entity_poly.pdbx_strand_id
1 'polypeptide(L)'
;MIHYSHKKGKEMTEQKASFETPPPPIPDKDIRKTVEAEVVVVGAGISGLTAALSAAEAGARTVVLEKGETFHHRGLHNAAISSRLQKEAGIEIDKDKLIYSIMEFASYRNDQRLVKLWADNCDKVMDWLLDLAAKSGVEVILDPTTKPWYFPNYPVIHVFRPDMQESLARMLQNEGESRGVEIHWETPAAQLTREPQGRVTGVIARNKEGDYVRFNARKGVVLCTGDYGNDPEMVRRYCSPLVHDLRVVYEPAVNTGDGHKMGLWVGAAIDSTPHLAMIWDFATFSHTGLFNLGRQPWLYVNRNGERFMNEDLPYGYECNQLIQQPGNLAWAIWDAKYDTEWPKMLSQCCKNMGPPTFMWHPKLLTEALDNGNVKKAESIDELAKMIDVPVGTFKTTVDRYSGLARNGHDDDFGKHTDRLTTIERPPYYACPMEARRMVILSGLKINTKLQVIDTESKPIPGLYAAGNASGGFFGDSYPTTVPGLTHSRAWTFGRLAGQSAAKG
;
A
#
# COMPACT_ATOMS: atom_id res chain seq x y z
N MET A 1 17.48 26.85 40.54
CA MET A 1 16.11 27.11 40.04
C MET A 1 16.24 27.90 38.74
N ILE A 2 16.07 27.26 37.61
CA ILE A 2 16.12 27.91 36.29
C ILE A 2 14.67 28.21 35.90
N HIS A 3 14.33 29.50 35.90
CA HIS A 3 13.02 29.95 35.42
C HIS A 3 12.97 29.89 33.89
N TYR A 4 12.24 28.91 33.33
CA TYR A 4 11.82 28.94 31.91
C TYR A 4 10.66 29.93 31.77
N SER A 5 10.95 31.10 31.19
CA SER A 5 9.93 32.03 30.72
C SER A 5 9.24 31.45 29.48
N HIS A 6 8.01 30.97 29.62
CA HIS A 6 7.14 30.66 28.49
C HIS A 6 6.76 31.98 27.80
N LYS A 7 7.51 32.35 26.74
CA LYS A 7 6.95 33.28 25.74
C LYS A 7 5.80 32.56 25.06
N LYS A 8 4.57 33.06 25.26
CA LYS A 8 3.39 32.69 24.47
C LYS A 8 3.74 32.96 22.99
N GLY A 9 4.04 31.88 22.25
CA GLY A 9 4.07 31.92 20.79
C GLY A 9 2.68 32.39 20.32
N LYS A 10 2.65 33.33 19.37
CA LYS A 10 1.42 33.64 18.65
C LYS A 10 0.88 32.31 18.12
N GLU A 11 -0.34 31.93 18.53
CA GLU A 11 -1.11 30.91 17.84
C GLU A 11 -1.22 31.36 16.37
N MET A 12 -0.42 30.79 15.51
CA MET A 12 -0.71 30.81 14.09
C MET A 12 -2.02 30.02 13.97
N THR A 13 -3.13 30.69 13.71
CA THR A 13 -4.38 30.05 13.30
C THR A 13 -4.06 29.29 12.03
N GLU A 14 -3.84 27.98 12.18
CA GLU A 14 -3.66 27.07 11.05
C GLU A 14 -4.89 27.19 10.17
N GLN A 15 -4.72 27.68 8.95
CA GLN A 15 -5.82 27.84 8.02
C GLN A 15 -6.38 26.44 7.72
N LYS A 16 -7.66 26.20 8.02
CA LYS A 16 -8.31 24.93 7.75
C LYS A 16 -8.23 24.61 6.26
N ALA A 17 -7.87 23.38 5.94
CA ALA A 17 -7.95 22.89 4.58
C ALA A 17 -9.42 22.87 4.09
N SER A 18 -9.64 23.00 2.78
CA SER A 18 -10.98 23.12 2.20
C SER A 18 -11.86 21.92 2.55
N PHE A 19 -11.28 20.74 2.53
CA PHE A 19 -11.96 19.47 2.83
C PHE A 19 -12.31 19.28 4.33
N GLU A 20 -11.71 20.03 5.25
CA GLU A 20 -12.01 19.96 6.69
C GLU A 20 -13.34 20.66 7.04
N THR A 21 -13.89 21.45 6.09
CA THR A 21 -15.19 22.09 6.24
C THR A 21 -16.26 21.20 5.60
N PRO A 22 -17.24 20.70 6.39
CA PRO A 22 -18.33 19.90 5.82
C PRO A 22 -19.09 20.70 4.76
N PRO A 23 -19.44 20.12 3.61
CA PRO A 23 -20.34 20.76 2.67
C PRO A 23 -21.73 20.92 3.28
N PRO A 24 -22.56 21.88 2.77
CA PRO A 24 -23.94 22.00 3.20
C PRO A 24 -24.69 20.66 3.09
N PRO A 25 -25.59 20.35 4.04
CA PRO A 25 -26.40 19.14 3.94
C PRO A 25 -27.21 19.12 2.64
N ILE A 26 -27.24 17.97 1.97
CA ILE A 26 -28.06 17.78 0.76
C ILE A 26 -29.54 17.79 1.19
N PRO A 27 -30.38 18.73 0.68
CA PRO A 27 -31.77 18.86 1.09
C PRO A 27 -32.63 17.65 0.69
N ASP A 28 -33.60 17.28 1.50
CA ASP A 28 -34.51 16.15 1.21
C ASP A 28 -35.24 16.28 -0.13
N LYS A 29 -35.57 17.50 -0.54
CA LYS A 29 -36.21 17.78 -1.84
C LYS A 29 -35.34 17.40 -3.05
N ASP A 30 -34.03 17.31 -2.87
CA ASP A 30 -33.06 16.95 -3.92
C ASP A 30 -32.82 15.45 -3.97
N ILE A 31 -33.36 14.68 -3.02
CA ILE A 31 -33.28 13.21 -2.98
C ILE A 31 -34.35 12.61 -3.87
N ARG A 32 -33.93 11.97 -4.96
CA ARG A 32 -34.85 11.35 -5.93
C ARG A 32 -35.41 10.01 -5.50
N LYS A 33 -34.60 9.25 -4.77
CA LYS A 33 -34.92 7.88 -4.35
C LYS A 33 -34.29 7.57 -2.99
N THR A 34 -34.99 6.74 -2.22
CA THR A 34 -34.43 6.13 -1.00
C THR A 34 -34.36 4.62 -1.17
N VAL A 35 -33.24 4.05 -0.82
CA VAL A 35 -32.98 2.60 -0.79
C VAL A 35 -32.80 2.18 0.66
N GLU A 36 -33.52 1.15 1.08
CA GLU A 36 -33.40 0.60 2.42
C GLU A 36 -32.37 -0.55 2.43
N ALA A 37 -31.45 -0.52 3.38
CA ALA A 37 -30.49 -1.58 3.63
C ALA A 37 -30.28 -1.76 5.15
N GLU A 38 -29.69 -2.88 5.54
CA GLU A 38 -29.22 -3.05 6.90
C GLU A 38 -27.77 -2.58 7.04
N VAL A 39 -26.94 -2.92 6.04
CA VAL A 39 -25.55 -2.49 5.97
C VAL A 39 -25.29 -1.83 4.61
N VAL A 40 -24.69 -0.64 4.64
CA VAL A 40 -24.20 0.05 3.45
C VAL A 40 -22.67 0.08 3.49
N VAL A 41 -22.03 -0.46 2.46
CA VAL A 41 -20.57 -0.45 2.28
C VAL A 41 -20.22 0.59 1.23
N VAL A 42 -19.24 1.44 1.50
CA VAL A 42 -18.77 2.46 0.57
C VAL A 42 -17.41 2.08 0.04
N GLY A 43 -17.33 1.77 -1.27
CA GLY A 43 -16.16 1.28 -1.99
C GLY A 43 -16.21 -0.22 -2.25
N ALA A 44 -16.00 -0.63 -3.51
CA ALA A 44 -15.95 -2.02 -3.97
C ALA A 44 -14.52 -2.56 -4.16
N GLY A 45 -13.55 -2.03 -3.42
CA GLY A 45 -12.21 -2.63 -3.33
C GLY A 45 -12.23 -3.92 -2.48
N ILE A 46 -11.07 -4.57 -2.32
CA ILE A 46 -10.94 -5.84 -1.56
C ILE A 46 -11.58 -5.76 -0.18
N SER A 47 -11.35 -4.69 0.58
CA SER A 47 -11.94 -4.54 1.92
C SER A 47 -13.47 -4.42 1.87
N GLY A 48 -14.01 -3.68 0.88
CA GLY A 48 -15.44 -3.47 0.74
C GLY A 48 -16.19 -4.71 0.29
N LEU A 49 -15.70 -5.40 -0.73
CA LEU A 49 -16.27 -6.66 -1.20
C LEU A 49 -16.25 -7.73 -0.09
N THR A 50 -15.15 -7.79 0.67
CA THR A 50 -15.05 -8.69 1.82
C THR A 50 -16.03 -8.32 2.94
N ALA A 51 -16.19 -7.01 3.23
CA ALA A 51 -17.13 -6.53 4.23
C ALA A 51 -18.59 -6.82 3.82
N ALA A 52 -18.92 -6.55 2.57
CA ALA A 52 -20.26 -6.77 2.03
C ALA A 52 -20.65 -8.26 2.04
N LEU A 53 -19.78 -9.13 1.53
CA LEU A 53 -19.99 -10.58 1.57
C LEU A 53 -20.16 -11.05 3.02
N SER A 54 -19.32 -10.59 3.94
CA SER A 54 -19.40 -11.02 5.35
C SER A 54 -20.64 -10.51 6.08
N ALA A 55 -21.13 -9.32 5.73
CA ALA A 55 -22.42 -8.82 6.25
C ALA A 55 -23.59 -9.63 5.71
N ALA A 56 -23.58 -9.98 4.42
CA ALA A 56 -24.58 -10.84 3.80
C ALA A 56 -24.58 -12.27 4.37
N GLU A 57 -23.39 -12.87 4.61
CA GLU A 57 -23.26 -14.15 5.31
C GLU A 57 -23.83 -14.12 6.73
N ALA A 58 -23.80 -12.96 7.39
CA ALA A 58 -24.45 -12.74 8.69
C ALA A 58 -25.95 -12.42 8.59
N GLY A 59 -26.55 -12.54 7.40
CA GLY A 59 -27.98 -12.36 7.14
C GLY A 59 -28.42 -10.92 6.97
N ALA A 60 -27.51 -9.95 6.82
CA ALA A 60 -27.87 -8.55 6.62
C ALA A 60 -28.13 -8.24 5.14
N ARG A 61 -29.24 -7.54 4.84
CA ARG A 61 -29.45 -6.92 3.52
C ARG A 61 -28.36 -5.86 3.30
N THR A 62 -27.49 -6.12 2.33
CA THR A 62 -26.25 -5.35 2.12
C THR A 62 -26.23 -4.69 0.76
N VAL A 63 -25.87 -3.41 0.74
CA VAL A 63 -25.67 -2.61 -0.47
C VAL A 63 -24.23 -2.09 -0.49
N VAL A 64 -23.60 -2.11 -1.67
CA VAL A 64 -22.27 -1.54 -1.92
C VAL A 64 -22.41 -0.35 -2.85
N LEU A 65 -21.74 0.75 -2.56
CA LEU A 65 -21.64 1.94 -3.40
C LEU A 65 -20.21 2.06 -3.93
N GLU A 66 -20.06 2.05 -5.25
CA GLU A 66 -18.77 2.22 -5.90
C GLU A 66 -18.83 3.36 -6.92
N LYS A 67 -17.85 4.24 -6.89
CA LYS A 67 -17.79 5.41 -7.77
C LYS A 67 -17.34 5.10 -9.19
N GLY A 68 -16.64 3.98 -9.39
CA GLY A 68 -16.19 3.49 -10.68
C GLY A 68 -17.22 2.62 -11.39
N GLU A 69 -16.96 2.31 -12.64
CA GLU A 69 -17.75 1.37 -13.45
C GLU A 69 -17.49 -0.09 -13.03
N THR A 70 -16.40 -0.34 -12.32
CA THR A 70 -15.98 -1.65 -11.82
C THR A 70 -15.16 -1.47 -10.55
N PHE A 71 -14.80 -2.56 -9.89
CA PHE A 71 -13.89 -2.52 -8.76
C PHE A 71 -12.46 -2.13 -9.20
N HIS A 72 -11.76 -1.44 -8.32
CA HIS A 72 -10.35 -1.14 -8.49
C HIS A 72 -9.52 -1.99 -7.53
N HIS A 73 -8.67 -2.85 -8.09
CA HIS A 73 -7.71 -3.64 -7.33
C HIS A 73 -6.30 -3.06 -7.44
N ARG A 74 -5.45 -3.33 -6.46
CA ARG A 74 -4.06 -2.87 -6.40
C ARG A 74 -3.19 -3.94 -5.78
N GLY A 75 -1.90 -3.94 -6.14
CA GLY A 75 -0.90 -4.85 -5.57
C GLY A 75 -1.09 -6.31 -5.94
N LEU A 76 -0.31 -7.19 -5.31
CA LEU A 76 -0.10 -8.56 -5.77
C LEU A 76 -0.25 -9.61 -4.66
N HIS A 77 0.31 -9.34 -3.48
CA HIS A 77 0.51 -10.31 -2.41
C HIS A 77 -0.52 -10.19 -1.30
N ASN A 78 -0.83 -11.30 -0.66
CA ASN A 78 -1.71 -11.39 0.49
C ASN A 78 -0.97 -12.10 1.62
N ALA A 79 -0.72 -11.41 2.74
CA ALA A 79 -0.06 -12.01 3.88
C ALA A 79 -1.02 -12.81 4.74
N ALA A 80 -0.63 -14.01 5.16
CA ALA A 80 -1.27 -14.70 6.26
C ALA A 80 -0.22 -15.45 7.09
N ILE A 81 -0.54 -15.71 8.34
CA ILE A 81 0.24 -16.58 9.21
C ILE A 81 -0.62 -17.75 9.65
N SER A 82 -0.03 -18.94 9.70
CA SER A 82 -0.72 -20.17 10.15
C SER A 82 -1.95 -20.54 9.31
N SER A 83 -1.99 -20.16 8.03
CA SER A 83 -3.03 -20.64 7.10
C SER A 83 -2.92 -22.15 6.88
N ARG A 84 -4.01 -22.76 6.38
CA ARG A 84 -4.03 -24.18 5.99
C ARG A 84 -2.89 -24.54 5.03
N LEU A 85 -2.68 -23.73 3.98
CA LEU A 85 -1.60 -23.96 3.02
C LEU A 85 -0.21 -23.91 3.66
N GLN A 86 0.02 -22.99 4.61
CA GLN A 86 1.30 -22.94 5.33
C GLN A 86 1.52 -24.16 6.19
N LYS A 87 0.48 -24.63 6.90
CA LYS A 87 0.55 -25.85 7.72
C LYS A 87 0.84 -27.09 6.87
N GLU A 88 0.16 -27.23 5.72
CA GLU A 88 0.40 -28.29 4.74
C GLU A 88 1.82 -28.27 4.16
N ALA A 89 2.40 -27.08 3.99
CA ALA A 89 3.76 -26.88 3.52
C ALA A 89 4.82 -26.98 4.65
N GLY A 90 4.44 -27.24 5.90
CA GLY A 90 5.36 -27.30 7.04
C GLY A 90 5.97 -25.94 7.41
N ILE A 91 5.32 -24.82 7.05
CA ILE A 91 5.79 -23.48 7.33
C ILE A 91 5.24 -23.04 8.70
N GLU A 92 6.16 -22.84 9.63
CA GLU A 92 5.87 -22.30 10.95
C GLU A 92 6.39 -20.87 11.07
N ILE A 93 5.55 -19.97 11.57
CA ILE A 93 5.88 -18.56 11.79
C ILE A 93 5.65 -18.22 13.25
N ASP A 94 6.71 -17.75 13.90
CA ASP A 94 6.64 -17.23 15.26
C ASP A 94 5.83 -15.93 15.26
N LYS A 95 4.58 -16.03 15.69
CA LYS A 95 3.61 -14.93 15.71
C LYS A 95 4.07 -13.74 16.54
N ASP A 96 4.70 -13.99 17.68
CA ASP A 96 5.11 -12.93 18.61
C ASP A 96 6.30 -12.15 18.01
N LYS A 97 7.27 -12.84 17.41
CA LYS A 97 8.36 -12.18 16.67
C LYS A 97 7.87 -11.40 15.47
N LEU A 98 6.86 -11.91 14.76
CA LEU A 98 6.26 -11.19 13.63
C LEU A 98 5.55 -9.92 14.08
N ILE A 99 4.73 -9.99 15.17
CA ILE A 99 4.09 -8.82 15.75
C ILE A 99 5.16 -7.81 16.19
N TYR A 100 6.21 -8.26 16.89
CA TYR A 100 7.32 -7.40 17.29
C TYR A 100 7.96 -6.70 16.10
N SER A 101 8.23 -7.43 15.01
CA SER A 101 8.78 -6.85 13.78
C SER A 101 7.87 -5.77 13.17
N ILE A 102 6.55 -5.99 13.15
CA ILE A 102 5.59 -4.97 12.67
C ILE A 102 5.65 -3.73 13.56
N MET A 103 5.72 -3.91 14.89
CA MET A 103 5.78 -2.80 15.84
C MET A 103 7.08 -2.00 15.73
N GLU A 104 8.22 -2.67 15.50
CA GLU A 104 9.52 -2.01 15.28
C GLU A 104 9.51 -1.15 14.01
N PHE A 105 9.04 -1.67 12.89
CA PHE A 105 8.92 -0.90 11.65
C PHE A 105 8.01 0.32 11.80
N ALA A 106 7.04 0.25 12.68
CA ALA A 106 6.13 1.34 13.02
C ALA A 106 6.70 2.31 14.07
N SER A 107 7.92 2.09 14.55
CA SER A 107 8.50 2.82 15.71
C SER A 107 7.56 2.83 16.93
N TYR A 108 6.75 1.77 17.10
CA TYR A 108 5.69 1.66 18.12
C TYR A 108 4.67 2.81 18.11
N ARG A 109 4.48 3.49 16.98
CA ARG A 109 3.50 4.59 16.82
C ARG A 109 2.14 4.13 16.31
N ASN A 110 1.96 2.84 16.08
CA ASN A 110 0.70 2.19 15.73
C ASN A 110 -0.04 1.63 16.97
N ASP A 111 -1.30 1.25 16.80
CA ASP A 111 -2.08 0.59 17.84
C ASP A 111 -1.80 -0.92 17.83
N GLN A 112 -1.03 -1.39 18.78
CA GLN A 112 -0.69 -2.81 18.93
C GLN A 112 -1.92 -3.73 19.04
N ARG A 113 -3.05 -3.22 19.57
CA ARG A 113 -4.29 -3.99 19.68
C ARG A 113 -4.85 -4.33 18.30
N LEU A 114 -4.70 -3.42 17.32
CA LEU A 114 -5.10 -3.66 15.92
C LEU A 114 -4.17 -4.65 15.24
N VAL A 115 -2.86 -4.56 15.47
CA VAL A 115 -1.87 -5.53 14.94
C VAL A 115 -2.19 -6.93 15.50
N LYS A 116 -2.45 -7.01 16.82
CA LYS A 116 -2.85 -8.28 17.44
C LYS A 116 -4.17 -8.80 16.90
N LEU A 117 -5.17 -7.94 16.71
CA LEU A 117 -6.46 -8.32 16.13
C LEU A 117 -6.28 -8.96 14.75
N TRP A 118 -5.43 -8.37 13.91
CA TRP A 118 -5.07 -8.94 12.61
C TRP A 118 -4.40 -10.31 12.77
N ALA A 119 -3.36 -10.39 13.59
CA ALA A 119 -2.58 -11.60 13.78
C ALA A 119 -3.38 -12.77 14.38
N ASP A 120 -4.45 -12.49 15.15
CA ASP A 120 -5.34 -13.47 15.74
C ASP A 120 -6.46 -13.96 14.81
N ASN A 121 -6.63 -13.31 13.65
CA ASN A 121 -7.75 -13.59 12.75
C ASN A 121 -7.34 -13.84 11.30
N CYS A 122 -6.15 -13.42 10.86
CA CYS A 122 -5.77 -13.51 9.45
C CYS A 122 -5.70 -14.95 8.93
N ASP A 123 -5.37 -15.94 9.76
CA ASP A 123 -5.42 -17.37 9.44
C ASP A 123 -6.84 -17.82 9.07
N LYS A 124 -7.79 -17.54 9.95
CA LYS A 124 -9.20 -17.93 9.76
C LYS A 124 -9.82 -17.28 8.54
N VAL A 125 -9.48 -16.01 8.31
CA VAL A 125 -9.99 -15.27 7.14
C VAL A 125 -9.32 -15.76 5.86
N MET A 126 -8.01 -16.08 5.88
CA MET A 126 -7.34 -16.71 4.74
C MET A 126 -7.95 -18.09 4.45
N ASP A 127 -8.17 -18.92 5.46
CA ASP A 127 -8.78 -20.24 5.26
C ASP A 127 -10.20 -20.13 4.68
N TRP A 128 -10.99 -19.13 5.10
CA TRP A 128 -12.28 -18.82 4.47
C TRP A 128 -12.13 -18.39 3.00
N LEU A 129 -11.11 -17.57 2.67
CA LEU A 129 -10.81 -17.20 1.28
C LEU A 129 -10.39 -18.42 0.45
N LEU A 130 -9.63 -19.35 1.03
CA LEU A 130 -9.26 -20.62 0.38
C LEU A 130 -10.48 -21.49 0.08
N ASP A 131 -11.46 -21.54 0.98
CA ASP A 131 -12.71 -22.27 0.75
C ASP A 131 -13.53 -21.64 -0.39
N LEU A 132 -13.59 -20.30 -0.47
CA LEU A 132 -14.23 -19.59 -1.57
C LEU A 132 -13.48 -19.83 -2.89
N ALA A 133 -12.16 -19.78 -2.86
CA ALA A 133 -11.31 -20.00 -4.03
C ALA A 133 -11.51 -21.40 -4.61
N ALA A 134 -11.54 -22.42 -3.76
CA ALA A 134 -11.81 -23.80 -4.17
C ALA A 134 -13.17 -23.95 -4.86
N LYS A 135 -14.22 -23.28 -4.35
CA LYS A 135 -15.56 -23.28 -4.97
C LYS A 135 -15.60 -22.56 -6.31
N SER A 136 -14.83 -21.50 -6.44
CA SER A 136 -14.81 -20.63 -7.62
C SER A 136 -13.80 -21.05 -8.68
N GLY A 137 -13.02 -22.13 -8.46
CA GLY A 137 -11.96 -22.58 -9.36
C GLY A 137 -10.75 -21.63 -9.41
N VAL A 138 -10.56 -20.79 -8.38
CA VAL A 138 -9.40 -19.91 -8.24
C VAL A 138 -8.29 -20.66 -7.52
N GLU A 139 -7.14 -20.79 -8.15
CA GLU A 139 -5.97 -21.40 -7.52
C GLU A 139 -5.31 -20.38 -6.56
N VAL A 140 -4.91 -20.84 -5.38
CA VAL A 140 -4.10 -20.04 -4.43
C VAL A 140 -2.79 -20.76 -4.15
N ILE A 141 -1.69 -20.09 -4.39
CA ILE A 141 -0.34 -20.63 -4.15
C ILE A 141 0.39 -19.86 -3.06
N LEU A 142 1.31 -20.57 -2.38
CA LEU A 142 2.30 -19.92 -1.51
C LEU A 142 3.50 -19.49 -2.35
N ASP A 143 4.01 -18.29 -2.07
CA ASP A 143 5.33 -17.88 -2.51
C ASP A 143 6.28 -17.88 -1.30
N PRO A 144 7.06 -18.97 -1.11
CA PRO A 144 7.95 -19.12 0.02
C PRO A 144 9.29 -18.39 -0.15
N THR A 145 9.49 -17.65 -1.25
CA THR A 145 10.78 -17.06 -1.60
C THR A 145 11.16 -15.95 -0.62
N THR A 146 11.81 -16.34 0.45
CA THR A 146 12.31 -15.41 1.45
C THR A 146 13.76 -15.77 1.79
N LYS A 147 14.68 -14.87 1.49
CA LYS A 147 16.06 -14.95 1.98
C LYS A 147 16.31 -13.76 2.89
N PRO A 148 16.24 -13.93 4.22
CA PRO A 148 16.54 -12.85 5.16
C PRO A 148 18.05 -12.57 5.17
N TRP A 149 18.43 -11.28 5.27
CA TRP A 149 19.80 -10.84 5.51
C TRP A 149 19.86 -10.01 6.81
N TYR A 150 19.72 -8.69 6.72
CA TYR A 150 19.73 -7.82 7.89
C TYR A 150 18.37 -7.75 8.58
N PHE A 151 17.29 -7.96 7.83
CA PHE A 151 15.93 -7.90 8.31
C PHE A 151 15.25 -9.26 8.18
N PRO A 152 14.44 -9.68 9.17
CA PRO A 152 13.64 -10.88 9.02
C PRO A 152 12.71 -10.73 7.81
N ASN A 153 12.46 -11.81 7.10
CA ASN A 153 11.48 -11.86 6.03
C ASN A 153 10.63 -13.12 6.21
N TYR A 154 9.34 -12.92 6.42
CA TYR A 154 8.44 -14.01 6.78
C TYR A 154 7.79 -14.62 5.54
N PRO A 155 7.68 -15.97 5.46
CA PRO A 155 7.06 -16.68 4.34
C PRO A 155 5.53 -16.61 4.41
N VAL A 156 4.99 -15.40 4.24
CA VAL A 156 3.56 -15.09 4.46
C VAL A 156 2.75 -14.96 3.17
N ILE A 157 3.41 -14.99 1.99
CA ILE A 157 2.79 -14.59 0.73
C ILE A 157 1.85 -15.67 0.18
N HIS A 158 0.60 -15.29 -0.05
CA HIS A 158 -0.40 -16.04 -0.81
C HIS A 158 -0.74 -15.28 -2.08
N VAL A 159 -0.84 -15.98 -3.20
CA VAL A 159 -1.14 -15.39 -4.52
C VAL A 159 -2.35 -16.10 -5.13
N PHE A 160 -3.39 -15.35 -5.45
CA PHE A 160 -4.58 -15.82 -6.15
C PHE A 160 -4.33 -15.82 -7.65
N ARG A 161 -4.55 -16.94 -8.32
CA ARG A 161 -4.28 -17.11 -9.76
C ARG A 161 -5.58 -17.12 -10.57
N PRO A 162 -5.54 -16.75 -11.89
CA PRO A 162 -4.34 -16.31 -12.62
C PRO A 162 -4.00 -14.84 -12.42
N ASP A 163 -4.98 -13.94 -12.09
CA ASP A 163 -4.85 -12.49 -12.18
C ASP A 163 -4.71 -11.82 -10.80
N MET A 164 -4.20 -12.54 -9.81
CA MET A 164 -3.85 -12.04 -8.48
C MET A 164 -5.02 -11.33 -7.77
N GLN A 165 -4.91 -10.02 -7.52
CA GLN A 165 -5.94 -9.27 -6.81
C GLN A 165 -7.24 -9.13 -7.62
N GLU A 166 -7.17 -9.18 -8.95
CA GLU A 166 -8.38 -9.21 -9.78
C GLU A 166 -9.15 -10.52 -9.57
N SER A 167 -8.47 -11.67 -9.58
CA SER A 167 -9.10 -12.97 -9.30
C SER A 167 -9.77 -12.98 -7.93
N LEU A 168 -9.10 -12.43 -6.90
CA LEU A 168 -9.67 -12.31 -5.56
C LEU A 168 -10.89 -11.38 -5.55
N ALA A 169 -10.81 -10.20 -6.15
CA ALA A 169 -11.91 -9.23 -6.16
C ALA A 169 -13.14 -9.78 -6.89
N ARG A 170 -12.94 -10.39 -8.05
CA ARG A 170 -14.00 -10.98 -8.86
C ARG A 170 -14.67 -12.15 -8.14
N MET A 171 -13.91 -13.01 -7.49
CA MET A 171 -14.42 -14.07 -6.65
C MET A 171 -15.30 -13.52 -5.51
N LEU A 172 -14.84 -12.51 -4.79
CA LEU A 172 -15.60 -11.88 -3.71
C LEU A 172 -16.87 -11.19 -4.21
N GLN A 173 -16.80 -10.52 -5.36
CA GLN A 173 -17.97 -9.91 -6.01
C GLN A 173 -19.03 -10.97 -6.35
N ASN A 174 -18.65 -11.99 -7.13
CA ASN A 174 -19.57 -13.02 -7.58
C ASN A 174 -20.24 -13.74 -6.40
N GLU A 175 -19.46 -14.05 -5.37
CA GLU A 175 -20.00 -14.71 -4.17
C GLU A 175 -20.92 -13.79 -3.37
N GLY A 176 -20.61 -12.48 -3.31
CA GLY A 176 -21.46 -11.47 -2.68
C GLY A 176 -22.81 -11.32 -3.42
N GLU A 177 -22.77 -11.15 -4.74
CA GLU A 177 -23.98 -11.05 -5.58
C GLU A 177 -24.83 -12.31 -5.49
N SER A 178 -24.23 -13.51 -5.44
CA SER A 178 -24.96 -14.78 -5.26
C SER A 178 -25.70 -14.86 -3.92
N ARG A 179 -25.29 -14.04 -2.93
CA ARG A 179 -25.92 -13.93 -1.60
C ARG A 179 -26.81 -12.69 -1.47
N GLY A 180 -27.11 -12.03 -2.60
CA GLY A 180 -28.01 -10.89 -2.64
C GLY A 180 -27.37 -9.55 -2.25
N VAL A 181 -26.05 -9.42 -2.30
CA VAL A 181 -25.37 -8.11 -2.21
C VAL A 181 -25.70 -7.32 -3.47
N GLU A 182 -26.29 -6.15 -3.31
CA GLU A 182 -26.58 -5.21 -4.40
C GLU A 182 -25.39 -4.26 -4.56
N ILE A 183 -24.72 -4.21 -5.73
CA ILE A 183 -23.62 -3.28 -6.00
C ILE A 183 -24.12 -2.16 -6.93
N HIS A 184 -24.03 -0.93 -6.47
CA HIS A 184 -24.32 0.27 -7.25
C HIS A 184 -23.02 0.86 -7.78
N TRP A 185 -22.74 0.58 -9.05
CA TRP A 185 -21.61 1.15 -9.78
C TRP A 185 -21.89 2.59 -10.17
N GLU A 186 -20.85 3.37 -10.51
CA GLU A 186 -20.94 4.78 -10.88
C GLU A 186 -21.77 5.60 -9.88
N THR A 187 -21.67 5.23 -8.59
CA THR A 187 -22.48 5.79 -7.52
C THR A 187 -21.58 6.33 -6.40
N PRO A 188 -20.84 7.45 -6.64
CA PRO A 188 -19.97 8.07 -5.64
C PRO A 188 -20.78 8.53 -4.43
N ALA A 189 -20.34 8.09 -3.23
CA ALA A 189 -20.86 8.58 -1.96
C ALA A 189 -20.52 10.08 -1.79
N ALA A 190 -21.49 10.90 -1.38
CA ALA A 190 -21.34 12.34 -1.23
C ALA A 190 -21.32 12.77 0.24
N GLN A 191 -22.21 12.23 1.07
CA GLN A 191 -22.34 12.60 2.48
C GLN A 191 -22.83 11.40 3.31
N LEU A 192 -22.34 11.30 4.54
CA LEU A 192 -22.97 10.44 5.56
C LEU A 192 -24.20 11.16 6.13
N THR A 193 -25.26 10.41 6.40
CA THR A 193 -26.39 10.91 7.19
C THR A 193 -26.17 10.51 8.66
N ARG A 194 -26.31 11.49 9.56
CA ARG A 194 -26.13 11.29 11.00
C ARG A 194 -27.16 12.05 11.79
N GLU A 195 -27.74 11.44 12.78
CA GLU A 195 -28.56 12.16 13.80
C GLU A 195 -27.68 13.14 14.58
N PRO A 196 -28.22 14.27 15.06
CA PRO A 196 -27.43 15.22 15.86
C PRO A 196 -26.73 14.49 17.02
N GLN A 197 -25.37 14.42 17.00
CA GLN A 197 -24.54 13.69 17.96
C GLN A 197 -24.92 12.21 18.18
N GLY A 198 -25.73 11.66 17.31
CA GLY A 198 -26.26 10.31 17.35
C GLY A 198 -25.55 9.36 16.38
N ARG A 199 -26.33 8.37 15.94
CA ARG A 199 -25.91 7.31 15.04
C ARG A 199 -25.76 7.81 13.60
N VAL A 200 -24.78 7.26 12.86
CA VAL A 200 -24.76 7.31 11.39
C VAL A 200 -25.86 6.37 10.87
N THR A 201 -26.77 6.93 10.08
CA THR A 201 -28.00 6.27 9.62
C THR A 201 -27.99 5.90 8.15
N GLY A 202 -26.97 6.33 7.39
CA GLY A 202 -26.88 6.02 5.97
C GLY A 202 -25.88 6.88 5.21
N VAL A 203 -26.03 6.85 3.89
CA VAL A 203 -25.21 7.56 2.92
C VAL A 203 -26.09 8.22 1.87
N ILE A 204 -25.81 9.45 1.51
CA ILE A 204 -26.33 10.06 0.29
C ILE A 204 -25.24 9.93 -0.77
N ALA A 205 -25.59 9.37 -1.93
CA ALA A 205 -24.70 9.20 -3.06
C ALA A 205 -25.32 9.83 -4.31
N ARG A 206 -24.49 10.03 -5.34
CA ARG A 206 -24.97 10.52 -6.64
C ARG A 206 -24.95 9.32 -7.61
N ASN A 207 -26.05 9.03 -8.27
CA ASN A 207 -26.12 8.00 -9.28
C ASN A 207 -25.49 8.49 -10.62
N LYS A 208 -25.39 7.61 -11.60
CA LYS A 208 -24.79 7.96 -12.90
C LYS A 208 -25.62 8.98 -13.70
N GLU A 209 -26.90 9.11 -13.43
CA GLU A 209 -27.78 10.12 -14.00
C GLU A 209 -27.57 11.50 -13.33
N GLY A 210 -26.78 11.57 -12.25
CA GLY A 210 -26.48 12.77 -11.50
C GLY A 210 -27.45 13.08 -10.37
N ASP A 211 -28.46 12.24 -10.16
CA ASP A 211 -29.46 12.38 -9.11
C ASP A 211 -28.91 11.93 -7.74
N TYR A 212 -29.36 12.60 -6.67
CA TYR A 212 -29.07 12.13 -5.32
C TYR A 212 -29.98 10.99 -4.91
N VAL A 213 -29.39 9.93 -4.38
CA VAL A 213 -30.04 8.74 -3.83
C VAL A 213 -29.62 8.60 -2.37
N ARG A 214 -30.59 8.44 -1.47
CA ARG A 214 -30.33 8.12 -0.07
C ARG A 214 -30.32 6.61 0.13
N PHE A 215 -29.29 6.11 0.77
CA PHE A 215 -29.16 4.72 1.18
C PHE A 215 -29.22 4.67 2.71
N ASN A 216 -30.37 4.25 3.25
CA ASN A 216 -30.53 4.07 4.69
C ASN A 216 -29.79 2.80 5.14
N ALA A 217 -29.03 2.90 6.24
CA ALA A 217 -28.27 1.81 6.83
C ALA A 217 -28.77 1.55 8.26
N ARG A 218 -29.74 0.66 8.41
CA ARG A 218 -30.36 0.39 9.70
C ARG A 218 -29.37 -0.11 10.77
N LYS A 219 -28.35 -0.86 10.37
CA LYS A 219 -27.33 -1.43 11.26
C LYS A 219 -26.00 -0.71 11.19
N GLY A 220 -25.52 -0.32 10.01
CA GLY A 220 -24.27 0.43 9.92
C GLY A 220 -23.78 0.73 8.51
N VAL A 221 -22.86 1.68 8.45
CA VAL A 221 -22.10 2.07 7.26
C VAL A 221 -20.65 1.64 7.45
N VAL A 222 -20.06 0.97 6.45
CA VAL A 222 -18.65 0.56 6.45
C VAL A 222 -17.90 1.34 5.37
N LEU A 223 -16.95 2.20 5.77
CA LEU A 223 -16.11 2.96 4.85
C LEU A 223 -14.92 2.11 4.39
N CYS A 224 -14.90 1.79 3.10
CA CYS A 224 -13.86 0.98 2.43
C CYS A 224 -13.30 1.69 1.19
N THR A 225 -13.22 3.01 1.21
CA THR A 225 -12.95 3.90 0.07
C THR A 225 -11.48 3.98 -0.35
N GLY A 226 -10.60 3.14 0.22
CA GLY A 226 -9.17 3.23 -0.02
C GLY A 226 -8.53 4.42 0.71
N ASP A 227 -7.41 4.90 0.19
CA ASP A 227 -6.64 6.01 0.76
C ASP A 227 -6.96 7.36 0.07
N TYR A 228 -6.12 8.38 0.33
CA TYR A 228 -6.26 9.72 -0.26
C TYR A 228 -4.99 10.17 -1.03
N GLY A 229 -4.16 9.23 -1.49
CA GLY A 229 -2.89 9.54 -2.15
C GLY A 229 -3.02 10.37 -3.43
N ASN A 230 -4.21 10.45 -4.02
CA ASN A 230 -4.49 11.27 -5.20
C ASN A 230 -5.23 12.58 -4.87
N ASP A 231 -5.34 12.96 -3.60
CA ASP A 231 -5.79 14.28 -3.19
C ASP A 231 -4.59 15.11 -2.73
N PRO A 232 -4.12 16.08 -3.53
CA PRO A 232 -2.92 16.85 -3.20
C PRO A 232 -3.10 17.75 -1.98
N GLU A 233 -4.31 18.19 -1.65
CA GLU A 233 -4.58 19.02 -0.48
C GLU A 233 -4.47 18.18 0.80
N MET A 234 -5.07 16.98 0.84
CA MET A 234 -4.93 16.05 1.96
C MET A 234 -3.49 15.57 2.13
N VAL A 235 -2.77 15.30 1.04
CA VAL A 235 -1.36 14.92 1.10
C VAL A 235 -0.51 16.02 1.69
N ARG A 236 -0.68 17.28 1.27
CA ARG A 236 0.03 18.44 1.86
C ARG A 236 -0.35 18.68 3.31
N ARG A 237 -1.59 18.43 3.67
CA ARG A 237 -2.09 18.65 5.04
C ARG A 237 -1.56 17.64 6.04
N TYR A 238 -1.46 16.37 5.64
CA TYR A 238 -1.22 15.28 6.58
C TYR A 238 0.12 14.57 6.41
N CYS A 239 0.71 14.54 5.22
CA CYS A 239 1.94 13.81 4.96
C CYS A 239 3.19 14.68 5.14
N SER A 240 4.36 14.03 5.24
CA SER A 240 5.65 14.72 5.24
C SER A 240 5.85 15.51 3.95
N PRO A 241 6.44 16.73 4.00
CA PRO A 241 6.82 17.50 2.81
C PRO A 241 7.66 16.71 1.79
N LEU A 242 8.46 15.77 2.25
CA LEU A 242 9.30 14.93 1.39
C LEU A 242 8.51 14.11 0.36
N VAL A 243 7.21 13.87 0.59
CA VAL A 243 6.38 13.04 -0.29
C VAL A 243 5.33 13.81 -1.09
N HIS A 244 5.26 15.15 -0.92
CA HIS A 244 4.21 15.96 -1.54
C HIS A 244 4.22 15.88 -3.06
N ASP A 245 5.40 15.99 -3.67
CA ASP A 245 5.59 16.10 -5.12
C ASP A 245 6.00 14.78 -5.78
N LEU A 246 5.98 13.67 -5.01
CA LEU A 246 6.25 12.35 -5.58
C LEU A 246 5.13 11.94 -6.55
N ARG A 247 5.54 11.42 -7.70
CA ARG A 247 4.60 10.80 -8.65
C ARG A 247 3.86 9.64 -7.98
N VAL A 248 2.61 9.42 -8.37
CA VAL A 248 1.83 8.28 -7.90
C VAL A 248 2.09 7.03 -8.73
N VAL A 249 1.87 5.87 -8.11
CA VAL A 249 2.08 4.56 -8.76
C VAL A 249 0.87 4.15 -9.58
N TYR A 250 -0.33 4.37 -9.05
CA TYR A 250 -1.56 3.81 -9.62
C TYR A 250 -2.36 4.84 -10.39
N GLU A 251 -2.67 4.47 -11.64
CA GLU A 251 -3.60 5.16 -12.51
C GLU A 251 -4.78 4.22 -12.85
N PRO A 252 -6.01 4.69 -12.97
CA PRO A 252 -6.45 6.07 -12.78
C PRO A 252 -6.41 6.53 -11.32
N ALA A 253 -6.40 7.87 -11.13
CA ALA A 253 -6.30 8.52 -9.82
C ALA A 253 -7.62 8.48 -9.04
N VAL A 254 -8.05 7.30 -8.59
CA VAL A 254 -9.37 7.09 -7.94
C VAL A 254 -9.37 7.30 -6.43
N ASN A 255 -8.22 7.30 -5.76
CA ASN A 255 -8.13 7.38 -4.29
C ASN A 255 -8.03 8.84 -3.83
N THR A 256 -9.16 9.48 -3.64
CA THR A 256 -9.33 10.91 -3.36
C THR A 256 -9.80 11.22 -1.92
N GLY A 257 -9.76 10.22 -1.03
CA GLY A 257 -10.05 10.41 0.39
C GLY A 257 -11.52 10.62 0.74
N ASP A 258 -12.45 10.19 -0.10
CA ASP A 258 -13.88 10.47 0.07
C ASP A 258 -14.39 9.98 1.43
N GLY A 259 -14.05 8.76 1.85
CA GLY A 259 -14.42 8.22 3.15
C GLY A 259 -13.76 8.94 4.32
N HIS A 260 -12.52 9.40 4.15
CA HIS A 260 -11.83 10.20 5.17
C HIS A 260 -12.57 11.52 5.39
N LYS A 261 -12.86 12.25 4.30
CA LYS A 261 -13.61 13.53 4.34
C LYS A 261 -14.95 13.35 5.01
N MET A 262 -15.75 12.37 4.56
CA MET A 262 -17.06 12.09 5.14
C MET A 262 -16.98 11.71 6.62
N GLY A 263 -15.96 10.94 7.03
CA GLY A 263 -15.71 10.62 8.43
C GLY A 263 -15.38 11.86 9.26
N LEU A 264 -14.49 12.72 8.77
CA LEU A 264 -14.13 13.98 9.43
C LEU A 264 -15.35 14.90 9.60
N TRP A 265 -16.21 15.00 8.59
CA TRP A 265 -17.41 15.82 8.64
C TRP A 265 -18.44 15.38 9.71
N VAL A 266 -18.40 14.11 10.07
CA VAL A 266 -19.24 13.58 11.16
C VAL A 266 -18.48 13.46 12.49
N GLY A 267 -17.29 14.07 12.62
CA GLY A 267 -16.53 14.18 13.85
C GLY A 267 -15.57 13.02 14.14
N ALA A 268 -15.23 12.21 13.14
CA ALA A 268 -14.24 11.16 13.31
C ALA A 268 -12.84 11.73 13.60
N ALA A 269 -12.08 11.03 14.42
CA ALA A 269 -10.66 11.26 14.58
C ALA A 269 -9.88 10.60 13.42
N ILE A 270 -8.76 11.21 13.05
CA ILE A 270 -7.81 10.69 12.07
C ILE A 270 -6.46 10.45 12.77
N ASP A 271 -5.60 9.65 12.18
CA ASP A 271 -4.26 9.38 12.70
C ASP A 271 -3.45 10.67 12.92
N SER A 272 -2.47 10.59 13.80
CA SER A 272 -1.56 11.71 14.06
C SER A 272 -0.61 11.94 12.88
N THR A 273 -0.33 13.20 12.57
CA THR A 273 0.65 13.57 11.53
C THR A 273 2.09 13.37 12.01
N PRO A 274 3.04 13.15 11.09
CA PRO A 274 2.84 12.95 9.66
C PRO A 274 2.22 11.58 9.35
N HIS A 275 1.29 11.54 8.37
CA HIS A 275 0.72 10.29 7.90
C HIS A 275 1.71 9.50 7.06
N LEU A 276 1.68 8.17 7.19
CA LEU A 276 2.55 7.28 6.45
C LEU A 276 2.16 7.20 4.98
N ALA A 277 3.05 7.66 4.10
CA ALA A 277 3.03 7.34 2.70
C ALA A 277 3.92 6.11 2.45
N MET A 278 3.35 5.03 1.95
CA MET A 278 4.12 3.91 1.43
C MET A 278 4.75 4.35 0.11
N ILE A 279 6.07 4.38 0.09
CA ILE A 279 6.87 4.78 -1.06
C ILE A 279 7.51 3.53 -1.64
N TRP A 280 7.61 3.47 -2.95
CA TRP A 280 8.22 2.36 -3.65
C TRP A 280 9.24 2.86 -4.68
N ASP A 281 10.34 2.13 -4.79
CA ASP A 281 11.37 2.32 -5.81
C ASP A 281 10.86 1.82 -7.17
N PHE A 282 10.81 2.70 -8.14
CA PHE A 282 10.37 2.39 -9.49
C PHE A 282 11.45 2.66 -10.51
N ALA A 283 11.60 1.74 -11.45
CA ALA A 283 12.15 2.07 -12.75
C ALA A 283 11.19 3.06 -13.42
N THR A 284 11.68 4.26 -13.73
CA THR A 284 10.84 5.42 -14.05
C THR A 284 9.92 5.26 -15.27
N PHE A 285 10.20 4.30 -16.11
CA PHE A 285 9.50 4.07 -17.38
C PHE A 285 8.34 3.06 -17.28
N SER A 286 8.20 2.38 -16.15
CA SER A 286 7.18 1.33 -16.04
C SER A 286 5.87 1.88 -15.47
N HIS A 287 4.83 1.93 -16.28
CA HIS A 287 3.46 2.20 -15.84
C HIS A 287 2.75 0.94 -15.33
N THR A 288 3.11 -0.23 -15.85
CA THR A 288 2.38 -1.48 -15.63
C THR A 288 3.23 -2.60 -15.08
N GLY A 289 4.55 -2.47 -15.09
CA GLY A 289 5.48 -3.53 -14.74
C GLY A 289 6.62 -3.02 -13.88
N LEU A 290 6.88 -3.77 -12.86
CA LEU A 290 8.09 -3.67 -12.11
C LEU A 290 9.22 -4.23 -12.99
N PHE A 291 10.07 -3.37 -13.52
CA PHE A 291 11.30 -3.86 -14.16
C PHE A 291 12.26 -4.37 -13.07
N ASN A 292 12.05 -5.60 -12.66
CA ASN A 292 12.72 -6.17 -11.49
C ASN A 292 14.24 -6.25 -11.62
N LEU A 293 14.80 -6.41 -12.82
CA LEU A 293 16.25 -6.42 -12.98
C LEU A 293 16.87 -5.09 -12.54
N GLY A 294 16.32 -3.95 -12.97
CA GLY A 294 16.81 -2.63 -12.58
C GLY A 294 16.69 -2.34 -11.09
N ARG A 295 15.74 -2.99 -10.40
CA ARG A 295 15.50 -2.81 -8.96
C ARG A 295 16.31 -3.74 -8.06
N GLN A 296 17.14 -4.60 -8.62
CA GLN A 296 18.03 -5.40 -7.81
C GLN A 296 19.11 -4.52 -7.17
N PRO A 297 19.75 -4.96 -6.07
CA PRO A 297 20.75 -4.18 -5.36
C PRO A 297 22.08 -4.09 -6.13
N TRP A 298 22.01 -3.57 -7.37
CA TRP A 298 23.18 -3.18 -8.15
C TRP A 298 23.91 -2.00 -7.51
N LEU A 299 24.85 -1.39 -8.16
CA LEU A 299 25.39 -0.09 -7.75
C LEU A 299 24.37 1.01 -8.08
N TYR A 300 23.97 1.83 -7.09
CA TYR A 300 23.16 3.01 -7.34
C TYR A 300 24.01 4.27 -7.27
N VAL A 301 23.84 5.12 -8.29
CA VAL A 301 24.50 6.42 -8.35
C VAL A 301 23.48 7.54 -8.53
N ASN A 302 23.71 8.67 -7.88
CA ASN A 302 22.91 9.88 -8.02
C ASN A 302 23.32 10.70 -9.26
N ARG A 303 22.70 11.86 -9.47
CA ARG A 303 23.02 12.75 -10.61
C ARG A 303 24.45 13.31 -10.57
N ASN A 304 25.12 13.25 -9.43
CA ASN A 304 26.53 13.63 -9.33
C ASN A 304 27.49 12.50 -9.72
N GLY A 305 26.97 11.32 -10.03
CA GLY A 305 27.79 10.12 -10.31
C GLY A 305 28.31 9.45 -9.04
N GLU A 306 27.75 9.75 -7.88
CA GLU A 306 28.20 9.28 -6.56
C GLU A 306 27.29 8.17 -6.05
N ARG A 307 27.87 7.12 -5.45
CA ARG A 307 27.18 6.16 -4.62
C ARG A 307 26.78 6.81 -3.30
N PHE A 308 25.57 6.54 -2.80
CA PHE A 308 25.01 7.27 -1.65
C PHE A 308 24.40 6.40 -0.56
N MET A 309 24.32 5.08 -0.74
CA MET A 309 23.71 4.18 0.25
C MET A 309 24.15 2.72 0.06
N ASN A 310 23.76 1.86 1.01
CA ASN A 310 23.66 0.42 0.82
C ASN A 310 22.41 0.10 -0.02
N GLU A 311 22.57 -0.54 -1.15
CA GLU A 311 21.49 -0.84 -2.08
C GLU A 311 20.67 -2.09 -1.69
N ASP A 312 21.10 -2.84 -0.68
CA ASP A 312 20.43 -4.05 -0.19
C ASP A 312 19.57 -3.75 1.05
N LEU A 313 18.77 -2.69 0.98
CA LEU A 313 17.83 -2.30 2.03
C LEU A 313 16.38 -2.68 1.68
N PRO A 314 15.49 -2.79 2.69
CA PRO A 314 14.05 -2.80 2.44
C PRO A 314 13.64 -1.57 1.63
N TYR A 315 12.83 -1.74 0.60
CA TYR A 315 12.50 -0.68 -0.37
C TYR A 315 12.01 0.63 0.28
N GLY A 316 11.30 0.56 1.42
CA GLY A 316 10.88 1.77 2.13
C GLY A 316 12.05 2.57 2.68
N TYR A 317 13.10 1.91 3.18
CA TYR A 317 14.31 2.57 3.67
C TYR A 317 15.19 3.08 2.52
N GLU A 318 15.30 2.27 1.46
CA GLU A 318 15.96 2.67 0.22
C GLU A 318 15.31 3.93 -0.37
N CYS A 319 13.99 3.96 -0.46
CA CYS A 319 13.26 5.14 -0.93
C CYS A 319 13.51 6.38 -0.08
N ASN A 320 13.68 6.23 1.24
CA ASN A 320 14.03 7.35 2.13
C ASN A 320 15.42 7.94 1.81
N GLN A 321 16.34 7.14 1.29
CA GLN A 321 17.63 7.63 0.79
C GLN A 321 17.49 8.26 -0.60
N LEU A 322 16.70 7.63 -1.46
CA LEU A 322 16.49 8.06 -2.84
C LEU A 322 15.81 9.44 -2.95
N ILE A 323 14.76 9.69 -2.14
CA ILE A 323 14.06 11.00 -2.14
C ILE A 323 14.94 12.17 -1.69
N GLN A 324 16.05 11.89 -1.02
CA GLN A 324 17.03 12.91 -0.61
C GLN A 324 18.04 13.22 -1.72
N GLN A 325 18.07 12.43 -2.81
CA GLN A 325 18.99 12.68 -3.91
C GLN A 325 18.48 13.74 -4.86
N PRO A 326 19.35 14.47 -5.56
CA PRO A 326 18.98 15.52 -6.49
C PRO A 326 17.94 15.03 -7.51
N GLY A 327 16.75 15.63 -7.50
CA GLY A 327 15.65 15.32 -8.41
C GLY A 327 14.95 13.99 -8.14
N ASN A 328 15.12 13.37 -6.94
CA ASN A 328 14.57 12.05 -6.62
C ASN A 328 14.94 11.01 -7.68
N LEU A 329 16.17 11.06 -8.18
CA LEU A 329 16.65 10.22 -9.27
C LEU A 329 17.99 9.59 -8.92
N ALA A 330 18.09 8.29 -9.14
CA ALA A 330 19.33 7.53 -9.19
C ALA A 330 19.37 6.65 -10.45
N TRP A 331 20.52 6.08 -10.69
CA TRP A 331 20.73 5.09 -11.75
C TRP A 331 21.24 3.80 -11.14
N ALA A 332 20.54 2.70 -11.38
CA ALA A 332 21.03 1.36 -11.09
C ALA A 332 21.98 0.94 -12.20
N ILE A 333 23.21 0.60 -11.85
CA ILE A 333 24.31 0.31 -12.78
C ILE A 333 24.74 -1.15 -12.66
N TRP A 334 24.77 -1.87 -13.78
CA TRP A 334 25.27 -3.25 -13.88
C TRP A 334 25.99 -3.49 -15.19
N ASP A 335 26.58 -4.65 -15.35
CA ASP A 335 27.31 -5.04 -16.55
C ASP A 335 26.79 -6.34 -17.18
N ALA A 336 27.47 -6.82 -18.22
CA ALA A 336 27.07 -8.01 -18.98
C ALA A 336 26.97 -9.30 -18.16
N LYS A 337 27.50 -9.35 -16.94
CA LYS A 337 27.42 -10.53 -16.05
C LYS A 337 26.06 -10.68 -15.36
N TYR A 338 25.12 -9.75 -15.56
CA TYR A 338 23.82 -9.73 -14.87
C TYR A 338 23.04 -11.04 -14.99
N ASP A 339 23.15 -11.76 -16.10
CA ASP A 339 22.45 -13.02 -16.37
C ASP A 339 22.90 -14.17 -15.45
N THR A 340 24.13 -14.12 -14.99
CA THR A 340 24.72 -15.07 -14.03
C THR A 340 24.73 -14.57 -12.59
N GLU A 341 24.69 -13.25 -12.39
CA GLU A 341 24.77 -12.61 -11.07
C GLU A 341 23.41 -12.30 -10.45
N TRP A 342 22.34 -12.12 -11.25
CA TRP A 342 21.03 -11.77 -10.73
C TRP A 342 20.49 -12.73 -9.65
N PRO A 343 20.78 -14.06 -9.65
CA PRO A 343 20.29 -14.93 -8.58
C PRO A 343 20.86 -14.58 -7.20
N LYS A 344 22.04 -13.97 -7.16
CA LYS A 344 22.65 -13.46 -5.92
C LYS A 344 21.94 -12.20 -5.43
N MET A 345 21.34 -11.42 -6.34
CA MET A 345 20.72 -10.13 -6.04
C MET A 345 19.33 -10.25 -5.47
N LEU A 346 18.68 -11.42 -5.53
CA LEU A 346 17.37 -11.65 -4.95
C LEU A 346 17.43 -11.49 -3.43
N SER A 347 17.19 -10.32 -2.92
CA SER A 347 17.42 -10.01 -1.53
C SER A 347 16.19 -9.92 -0.67
N GLN A 348 15.20 -9.13 -1.04
CA GLN A 348 14.12 -8.84 -0.10
C GLN A 348 12.77 -8.63 -0.76
N CYS A 349 11.70 -9.11 -0.08
CA CYS A 349 10.31 -8.83 -0.36
C CYS A 349 10.01 -8.75 -1.87
N CYS A 350 9.34 -7.73 -2.31
CA CYS A 350 8.92 -7.54 -3.71
C CYS A 350 10.07 -7.35 -4.72
N LYS A 351 11.32 -7.30 -4.29
CA LYS A 351 12.50 -7.37 -5.18
C LYS A 351 12.86 -8.80 -5.60
N ASN A 352 12.33 -9.81 -4.92
CA ASN A 352 12.59 -11.23 -5.17
C ASN A 352 11.78 -11.83 -6.33
N MET A 353 11.11 -11.02 -7.13
CA MET A 353 10.27 -11.50 -8.21
C MET A 353 11.07 -11.70 -9.50
N GLY A 354 12.14 -12.48 -9.40
CA GLY A 354 12.93 -12.95 -10.52
C GLY A 354 12.32 -14.17 -11.23
N PRO A 355 12.99 -14.73 -12.24
CA PRO A 355 12.57 -15.99 -12.85
C PRO A 355 12.43 -17.12 -11.80
N PRO A 356 11.41 -17.98 -11.88
CA PRO A 356 10.41 -18.09 -12.93
C PRO A 356 9.14 -17.22 -12.71
N THR A 357 9.18 -16.19 -11.87
CA THR A 357 7.99 -15.37 -11.64
C THR A 357 7.69 -14.49 -12.85
N PHE A 358 6.42 -14.11 -13.01
CA PHE A 358 5.91 -13.32 -14.14
C PHE A 358 6.51 -11.90 -14.26
N MET A 359 7.28 -11.44 -13.28
CA MET A 359 7.83 -10.08 -13.24
C MET A 359 9.25 -9.95 -13.80
N TRP A 360 9.85 -11.06 -14.23
CA TRP A 360 11.13 -11.08 -14.93
C TRP A 360 11.02 -11.88 -16.22
N HIS A 361 11.37 -11.25 -17.33
CA HIS A 361 11.51 -11.91 -18.62
C HIS A 361 12.61 -11.22 -19.42
N PRO A 362 13.51 -11.94 -20.12
CA PRO A 362 14.56 -11.35 -20.93
C PRO A 362 14.04 -10.32 -21.98
N LYS A 363 12.83 -10.53 -22.49
CA LYS A 363 12.16 -9.57 -23.39
C LYS A 363 11.96 -8.20 -22.76
N LEU A 364 11.75 -8.09 -21.44
CA LEU A 364 11.57 -6.79 -20.77
C LEU A 364 12.83 -5.93 -20.86
N LEU A 365 14.01 -6.53 -20.77
CA LEU A 365 15.26 -5.80 -20.99
C LEU A 365 15.39 -5.34 -22.45
N THR A 366 15.09 -6.21 -23.41
CA THR A 366 15.08 -5.85 -24.84
C THR A 366 14.13 -4.70 -25.11
N GLU A 367 12.90 -4.78 -24.67
CA GLU A 367 11.89 -3.72 -24.81
C GLU A 367 12.36 -2.41 -24.13
N ALA A 368 12.96 -2.48 -22.96
CA ALA A 368 13.47 -1.31 -22.25
C ALA A 368 14.66 -0.66 -22.96
N LEU A 369 15.49 -1.44 -23.63
CA LEU A 369 16.58 -0.95 -24.47
C LEU A 369 16.04 -0.31 -25.78
N ASP A 370 15.10 -0.98 -26.45
CA ASP A 370 14.49 -0.49 -27.69
C ASP A 370 13.74 0.83 -27.47
N ASN A 371 13.08 0.96 -26.33
CA ASN A 371 12.40 2.20 -25.91
C ASN A 371 13.34 3.26 -25.32
N GLY A 372 14.63 2.97 -25.20
CA GLY A 372 15.61 3.88 -24.60
C GLY A 372 15.46 4.13 -23.10
N ASN A 373 14.67 3.33 -22.42
CA ASN A 373 14.42 3.42 -20.97
C ASN A 373 15.62 2.89 -20.17
N VAL A 374 16.29 1.85 -20.65
CA VAL A 374 17.59 1.40 -20.13
C VAL A 374 18.65 1.85 -21.12
N LYS A 375 19.74 2.39 -20.62
CA LYS A 375 20.91 2.77 -21.43
C LYS A 375 21.87 1.61 -21.48
N LYS A 376 22.53 1.44 -22.63
CA LYS A 376 23.54 0.42 -22.87
C LYS A 376 24.74 1.07 -23.55
N ALA A 377 25.95 0.83 -23.05
CA ALA A 377 27.18 1.39 -23.58
C ALA A 377 28.34 0.37 -23.52
N GLU A 378 29.31 0.54 -24.41
CA GLU A 378 30.51 -0.32 -24.43
C GLU A 378 31.63 0.19 -23.50
N SER A 379 31.47 1.39 -22.94
CA SER A 379 32.42 1.93 -21.95
C SER A 379 31.69 2.70 -20.83
N ILE A 380 32.34 2.81 -19.67
CA ILE A 380 31.85 3.59 -18.52
C ILE A 380 31.75 5.08 -18.88
N ASP A 381 32.70 5.61 -19.65
CA ASP A 381 32.71 7.01 -20.07
C ASP A 381 31.54 7.33 -21.01
N GLU A 382 31.18 6.41 -21.89
CA GLU A 382 30.02 6.51 -22.77
C GLU A 382 28.72 6.45 -21.95
N LEU A 383 28.62 5.49 -21.03
CA LEU A 383 27.45 5.34 -20.16
C LEU A 383 27.21 6.60 -19.32
N ALA A 384 28.29 7.18 -18.73
CA ALA A 384 28.20 8.42 -17.96
C ALA A 384 27.59 9.59 -18.76
N LYS A 385 28.01 9.73 -20.04
CA LYS A 385 27.44 10.74 -20.94
C LYS A 385 25.99 10.49 -21.27
N MET A 386 25.60 9.21 -21.48
CA MET A 386 24.23 8.83 -21.80
C MET A 386 23.25 9.11 -20.64
N ILE A 387 23.72 9.04 -19.39
CA ILE A 387 22.91 9.27 -18.20
C ILE A 387 23.10 10.67 -17.58
N ASP A 388 23.87 11.53 -18.25
CA ASP A 388 24.11 12.92 -17.88
C ASP A 388 24.69 13.07 -16.45
N VAL A 389 25.77 12.31 -16.16
CA VAL A 389 26.52 12.41 -14.90
C VAL A 389 27.99 12.77 -15.17
N PRO A 390 28.69 13.41 -14.21
CA PRO A 390 30.10 13.75 -14.37
C PRO A 390 30.98 12.50 -14.60
N VAL A 391 31.61 12.38 -15.76
CA VAL A 391 32.36 11.19 -16.20
C VAL A 391 33.45 10.81 -15.17
N GLY A 392 34.22 11.79 -14.69
CA GLY A 392 35.32 11.53 -13.74
C GLY A 392 34.85 10.98 -12.42
N THR A 393 33.80 11.57 -11.83
CA THR A 393 33.19 11.10 -10.58
C THR A 393 32.60 9.72 -10.75
N PHE A 394 31.81 9.52 -11.80
CA PHE A 394 31.16 8.23 -12.07
C PHE A 394 32.19 7.10 -12.23
N LYS A 395 33.25 7.31 -12.99
CA LYS A 395 34.33 6.35 -13.15
C LYS A 395 35.00 6.01 -11.82
N THR A 396 35.33 7.02 -11.01
CA THR A 396 35.91 6.82 -9.68
C THR A 396 34.95 6.00 -8.78
N THR A 397 33.66 6.26 -8.85
CA THR A 397 32.62 5.51 -8.11
C THR A 397 32.57 4.04 -8.54
N VAL A 398 32.53 3.76 -9.85
CA VAL A 398 32.52 2.38 -10.39
C VAL A 398 33.79 1.63 -10.03
N ASP A 399 34.98 2.27 -10.17
CA ASP A 399 36.26 1.67 -9.81
C ASP A 399 36.36 1.37 -8.31
N ARG A 400 35.91 2.30 -7.46
CA ARG A 400 35.84 2.11 -6.00
C ARG A 400 34.92 0.94 -5.63
N TYR A 401 33.69 0.92 -6.17
CA TYR A 401 32.73 -0.14 -5.91
C TYR A 401 33.25 -1.52 -6.34
N SER A 402 33.83 -1.60 -7.54
CA SER A 402 34.43 -2.84 -8.04
C SER A 402 35.62 -3.28 -7.19
N GLY A 403 36.40 -2.35 -6.65
CA GLY A 403 37.48 -2.61 -5.68
C GLY A 403 36.92 -3.23 -4.38
N LEU A 404 35.86 -2.69 -3.82
CA LEU A 404 35.18 -3.25 -2.65
C LEU A 404 34.68 -4.68 -2.91
N ALA A 405 34.08 -4.90 -4.08
CA ALA A 405 33.59 -6.22 -4.48
C ALA A 405 34.73 -7.25 -4.60
N ARG A 406 35.88 -6.89 -5.18
CA ARG A 406 37.05 -7.74 -5.24
C ARG A 406 37.63 -8.05 -3.86
N ASN A 407 37.59 -7.09 -2.94
CA ASN A 407 38.08 -7.28 -1.58
C ASN A 407 37.08 -8.07 -0.71
N GLY A 408 35.84 -8.28 -1.19
CA GLY A 408 34.79 -9.02 -0.48
C GLY A 408 34.22 -8.28 0.74
N HIS A 409 34.41 -6.96 0.84
CA HIS A 409 33.91 -6.14 1.93
C HIS A 409 33.58 -4.74 1.45
N ASP A 410 32.42 -4.22 1.90
CA ASP A 410 31.96 -2.86 1.60
C ASP A 410 32.26 -1.93 2.79
N ASP A 411 33.45 -1.31 2.73
CA ASP A 411 33.88 -0.33 3.75
C ASP A 411 33.09 0.98 3.71
N ASP A 412 32.34 1.24 2.62
CA ASP A 412 31.65 2.53 2.43
C ASP A 412 30.25 2.52 3.06
N PHE A 413 29.45 1.45 2.85
CA PHE A 413 28.05 1.40 3.29
C PHE A 413 27.63 0.04 3.91
N GLY A 414 28.58 -0.91 4.05
CA GLY A 414 28.30 -2.20 4.70
C GLY A 414 27.33 -3.10 3.93
N LYS A 415 27.30 -3.01 2.61
CA LYS A 415 26.52 -3.94 1.77
C LYS A 415 27.02 -5.36 1.93
N HIS A 416 26.09 -6.32 2.05
CA HIS A 416 26.46 -7.72 2.27
C HIS A 416 27.33 -8.26 1.13
N THR A 417 28.35 -9.00 1.47
CA THR A 417 29.36 -9.52 0.53
C THR A 417 28.75 -10.26 -0.65
N ASP A 418 27.74 -11.09 -0.41
CA ASP A 418 27.06 -11.87 -1.47
C ASP A 418 26.32 -10.98 -2.48
N ARG A 419 26.13 -9.68 -2.17
CA ARG A 419 25.48 -8.69 -3.02
C ARG A 419 26.47 -7.75 -3.72
N LEU A 420 27.76 -7.92 -3.45
CA LEU A 420 28.81 -7.19 -4.13
C LEU A 420 29.16 -7.87 -5.44
N THR A 421 29.16 -7.12 -6.53
CA THR A 421 29.59 -7.56 -7.86
C THR A 421 30.46 -6.50 -8.48
N THR A 422 31.49 -6.92 -9.24
CA THR A 422 32.31 -5.97 -9.99
C THR A 422 31.54 -5.45 -11.20
N ILE A 423 31.87 -4.25 -11.68
CA ILE A 423 31.35 -3.66 -12.92
C ILE A 423 32.53 -3.47 -13.86
N GLU A 424 32.84 -4.52 -14.66
CA GLU A 424 34.08 -4.62 -15.43
C GLU A 424 33.91 -5.17 -16.85
N ARG A 425 32.76 -5.82 -17.12
CA ARG A 425 32.53 -6.52 -18.38
C ARG A 425 31.50 -5.80 -19.26
N PRO A 426 31.93 -5.17 -20.39
CA PRO A 426 30.97 -4.56 -21.31
C PRO A 426 30.03 -5.62 -21.93
N PRO A 427 28.85 -5.22 -22.39
CA PRO A 427 28.29 -3.88 -22.26
C PRO A 427 27.82 -3.54 -20.84
N TYR A 428 27.85 -2.24 -20.53
CA TYR A 428 27.37 -1.67 -19.28
C TYR A 428 25.94 -1.14 -19.44
N TYR A 429 25.17 -1.20 -18.37
CA TYR A 429 23.77 -0.80 -18.38
C TYR A 429 23.46 0.20 -17.28
N ALA A 430 22.51 1.08 -17.53
CA ALA A 430 21.95 1.99 -16.52
C ALA A 430 20.44 2.05 -16.61
N CYS A 431 19.75 1.83 -15.47
CA CYS A 431 18.32 1.93 -15.33
C CYS A 431 17.97 3.08 -14.39
N PRO A 432 17.12 4.05 -14.81
CA PRO A 432 16.72 5.14 -13.93
C PRO A 432 15.77 4.65 -12.84
N MET A 433 16.02 5.08 -11.61
CA MET A 433 15.25 4.74 -10.41
C MET A 433 14.72 5.99 -9.74
N GLU A 434 13.46 5.99 -9.35
CA GLU A 434 12.83 7.05 -8.56
C GLU A 434 11.92 6.46 -7.48
N ALA A 435 11.78 7.19 -6.37
CA ALA A 435 10.76 6.87 -5.39
C ALA A 435 9.40 7.43 -5.84
N ARG A 436 8.35 6.61 -5.77
CA ARG A 436 6.97 6.99 -6.07
C ARG A 436 6.05 6.71 -4.90
N ARG A 437 5.06 7.58 -4.71
CA ARG A 437 4.03 7.37 -3.71
C ARG A 437 3.04 6.31 -4.18
N MET A 438 2.92 5.23 -3.42
CA MET A 438 2.05 4.11 -3.75
C MET A 438 0.66 4.28 -3.14
N VAL A 439 0.59 4.38 -1.82
CA VAL A 439 -0.66 4.54 -1.05
C VAL A 439 -0.38 5.31 0.25
N ILE A 440 -1.39 5.93 0.82
CA ILE A 440 -1.35 6.43 2.19
C ILE A 440 -1.93 5.35 3.10
N LEU A 441 -1.22 5.04 4.19
CA LEU A 441 -1.57 3.95 5.10
C LEU A 441 -2.13 4.40 6.45
N SER A 442 -2.24 5.71 6.65
CA SER A 442 -2.93 6.33 7.77
C SER A 442 -4.35 6.71 7.37
N GLY A 443 -5.27 6.68 8.35
CA GLY A 443 -6.68 6.92 8.06
C GLY A 443 -7.50 7.28 9.29
N LEU A 444 -8.82 7.07 9.22
CA LEU A 444 -9.73 7.29 10.32
C LEU A 444 -9.41 6.35 11.49
N LYS A 445 -9.33 6.89 12.70
CA LYS A 445 -9.08 6.07 13.89
C LYS A 445 -10.23 5.11 14.15
N ILE A 446 -9.88 3.88 14.46
CA ILE A 446 -10.82 2.79 14.74
C ILE A 446 -10.47 2.09 16.05
N ASN A 447 -11.46 1.44 16.65
CA ASN A 447 -11.25 0.53 17.77
C ASN A 447 -11.14 -0.94 17.28
N THR A 448 -10.96 -1.88 18.21
CA THR A 448 -10.85 -3.32 17.90
C THR A 448 -12.16 -3.98 17.40
N LYS A 449 -13.29 -3.26 17.41
CA LYS A 449 -14.55 -3.64 16.78
C LYS A 449 -14.71 -3.03 15.38
N LEU A 450 -13.65 -2.40 14.85
CA LEU A 450 -13.60 -1.67 13.57
C LEU A 450 -14.57 -0.48 13.52
N GLN A 451 -15.11 -0.02 14.66
CA GLN A 451 -15.92 1.20 14.74
C GLN A 451 -14.99 2.41 14.64
N VAL A 452 -15.39 3.39 13.84
CA VAL A 452 -14.72 4.69 13.78
C VAL A 452 -14.93 5.41 15.11
N ILE A 453 -13.87 6.02 15.63
CA ILE A 453 -13.91 6.77 16.89
C ILE A 453 -13.77 8.27 16.64
N ASP A 454 -14.37 9.05 17.52
CA ASP A 454 -14.26 10.51 17.53
C ASP A 454 -12.98 11.01 18.22
N THR A 455 -12.83 12.33 18.33
CA THR A 455 -11.66 12.98 18.96
C THR A 455 -11.56 12.74 20.47
N GLU A 456 -12.64 12.27 21.11
CA GLU A 456 -12.66 11.87 22.52
C GLU A 456 -12.46 10.34 22.69
N SER A 457 -12.10 9.64 21.60
CA SER A 457 -11.94 8.18 21.57
C SER A 457 -13.22 7.38 21.81
N LYS A 458 -14.39 8.00 21.62
CA LYS A 458 -15.69 7.32 21.71
C LYS A 458 -16.10 6.79 20.33
N PRO A 459 -16.69 5.58 20.25
CA PRO A 459 -17.23 5.09 18.99
C PRO A 459 -18.32 6.01 18.42
N ILE A 460 -18.27 6.28 17.12
CA ILE A 460 -19.38 6.89 16.39
C ILE A 460 -20.37 5.77 16.05
N PRO A 461 -21.56 5.73 16.67
CA PRO A 461 -22.47 4.60 16.47
C PRO A 461 -22.87 4.44 15.02
N GLY A 462 -22.89 3.20 14.52
CA GLY A 462 -23.28 2.90 13.14
C GLY A 462 -22.20 3.20 12.10
N LEU A 463 -20.99 3.62 12.46
CA LEU A 463 -19.91 3.90 11.53
C LEU A 463 -18.72 2.98 11.76
N TYR A 464 -18.29 2.31 10.70
CA TYR A 464 -17.15 1.39 10.67
C TYR A 464 -16.20 1.78 9.54
N ALA A 465 -14.93 1.36 9.63
CA ALA A 465 -13.96 1.54 8.53
C ALA A 465 -13.00 0.35 8.43
N ALA A 466 -12.64 0.02 7.18
CA ALA A 466 -11.67 -1.03 6.89
C ALA A 466 -10.80 -0.67 5.66
N GLY A 467 -9.74 -1.43 5.44
CA GLY A 467 -8.77 -1.12 4.39
C GLY A 467 -8.04 0.21 4.68
N ASN A 468 -7.55 0.89 3.64
CA ASN A 468 -6.77 2.12 3.80
C ASN A 468 -7.59 3.34 4.24
N ALA A 469 -8.93 3.25 4.29
CA ALA A 469 -9.77 4.25 4.93
C ALA A 469 -9.62 4.25 6.46
N SER A 470 -9.20 3.11 7.05
CA SER A 470 -8.96 2.96 8.48
C SER A 470 -7.48 3.17 8.85
N GLY A 471 -7.23 3.79 9.97
CA GLY A 471 -5.92 4.10 10.53
C GLY A 471 -5.49 3.18 11.67
N GLY A 472 -4.45 3.62 12.40
CA GLY A 472 -3.96 3.02 13.62
C GLY A 472 -3.13 1.75 13.46
N PHE A 473 -3.12 1.09 12.30
CA PHE A 473 -2.43 -0.18 12.10
C PHE A 473 -0.95 -0.01 11.68
N PHE A 474 -0.65 0.99 10.88
CA PHE A 474 0.70 1.32 10.45
C PHE A 474 1.16 2.58 11.18
N GLY A 475 2.47 2.67 11.45
CA GLY A 475 3.09 3.85 12.06
C GLY A 475 3.99 4.57 11.07
N ASP A 476 5.28 4.68 11.38
CA ASP A 476 6.23 5.49 10.59
C ASP A 476 6.70 4.82 9.30
N SER A 477 6.66 3.48 9.22
CA SER A 477 7.14 2.74 8.06
C SER A 477 6.29 1.51 7.77
N TYR A 478 6.24 1.13 6.50
CA TYR A 478 5.59 -0.13 6.08
C TYR A 478 6.51 -1.32 6.38
N PRO A 479 6.04 -2.34 7.12
CA PRO A 479 6.85 -3.50 7.48
C PRO A 479 7.05 -4.44 6.28
N THR A 480 8.07 -4.16 5.47
CA THR A 480 8.40 -4.92 4.27
C THR A 480 8.79 -6.37 4.55
N THR A 481 9.09 -6.68 5.80
CA THR A 481 9.33 -8.05 6.31
C THR A 481 8.07 -8.93 6.30
N VAL A 482 6.89 -8.32 6.15
CA VAL A 482 5.59 -8.99 6.04
C VAL A 482 4.92 -8.57 4.73
N PRO A 483 5.41 -9.06 3.58
CA PRO A 483 4.89 -8.66 2.27
C PRO A 483 3.41 -9.03 2.09
N GLY A 484 2.61 -8.10 1.55
CA GLY A 484 1.17 -8.29 1.40
C GLY A 484 0.33 -7.96 2.64
N LEU A 485 0.93 -7.38 3.69
CA LEU A 485 0.25 -7.04 4.94
C LEU A 485 -0.91 -6.06 4.75
N THR A 486 -0.79 -5.10 3.82
CA THR A 486 -1.86 -4.14 3.54
C THR A 486 -3.13 -4.82 3.04
N HIS A 487 -2.99 -5.78 2.11
CA HIS A 487 -4.12 -6.54 1.59
C HIS A 487 -4.68 -7.47 2.66
N SER A 488 -3.80 -8.13 3.40
CA SER A 488 -4.18 -8.97 4.52
C SER A 488 -5.04 -8.22 5.55
N ARG A 489 -4.59 -7.03 5.94
CA ARG A 489 -5.39 -6.16 6.80
C ARG A 489 -6.72 -5.78 6.13
N ALA A 490 -6.70 -5.48 4.82
CA ALA A 490 -7.89 -5.03 4.11
C ALA A 490 -9.01 -6.09 4.12
N TRP A 491 -8.69 -7.35 3.80
CA TRP A 491 -9.71 -8.40 3.83
C TRP A 491 -9.98 -8.91 5.26
N THR A 492 -8.99 -8.96 6.18
CA THR A 492 -9.24 -9.34 7.57
C THR A 492 -10.19 -8.34 8.24
N PHE A 493 -9.86 -7.05 8.15
CA PHE A 493 -10.69 -6.00 8.76
C PHE A 493 -12.00 -5.81 8.00
N GLY A 494 -12.02 -5.99 6.69
CA GLY A 494 -13.24 -6.01 5.90
C GLY A 494 -14.23 -7.05 6.44
N ARG A 495 -13.78 -8.30 6.62
CA ARG A 495 -14.61 -9.38 7.18
C ARG A 495 -15.12 -9.05 8.57
N LEU A 496 -14.24 -8.63 9.46
CA LEU A 496 -14.62 -8.31 10.83
C LEU A 496 -15.55 -7.09 10.91
N ALA A 497 -15.34 -6.06 10.07
CA ALA A 497 -16.20 -4.88 10.00
C ALA A 497 -17.58 -5.21 9.47
N GLY A 498 -17.68 -6.03 8.41
CA GLY A 498 -18.95 -6.51 7.87
C GLY A 498 -19.76 -7.28 8.91
N GLN A 499 -19.11 -8.22 9.62
CA GLN A 499 -19.73 -8.97 10.70
C GLN A 499 -20.16 -8.09 11.88
N SER A 500 -19.34 -7.08 12.22
CA SER A 500 -19.66 -6.13 13.30
C SER A 500 -20.83 -5.23 12.92
N ALA A 501 -20.83 -4.70 11.70
CA ALA A 501 -21.92 -3.87 11.18
C ALA A 501 -23.24 -4.65 11.08
N ALA A 502 -23.22 -5.93 10.70
CA ALA A 502 -24.41 -6.76 10.62
C ALA A 502 -25.07 -7.04 11.99
N LYS A 503 -24.32 -6.90 13.08
CA LYS A 503 -24.86 -7.04 14.46
C LYS A 503 -25.51 -5.76 14.96
N GLY A 504 -25.10 -4.61 14.49
CA GLY A 504 -25.61 -3.27 14.84
C GLY A 504 -24.83 -2.59 15.95
#